data_46711540b56a480454ac365de23471c7
#
_entry.id   46711540b56a480454ac365de23471c7
#
_cell.length_a   1.000
_cell.length_b   1.000
_cell.length_c   1.000
_cell.angle_alpha   90.00
_cell.angle_beta   90.00
_cell.angle_gamma   90.00
#
_symmetry.space_group_name_H-M   'P 1'
#
loop_
_entity.id
_entity.type
_entity.pdbx_description
1 polymer ?
#
loop_
_entity_poly.entity_id
_entity_poly.type
_entity_poly.pdbx_seq_one_letter_code
_entity_poly.pdbx_strand_id
1 'polypeptide(L)'
;RKCKHASVCISLTRLKINPSRAQFRRLIRVYYRAHGRDLAWRRTRDPYTILISEVMLQQTQVERVGTKYPEFIARFPNFRALAAASVSDVVSAWQGMGYNRRALALKRLAEIVVERYGGVLPKDPKILDSLPGIGWATACAIMAFAYGRAFPFIETNIRRVFIHFFFPRARKVSDAKILVRVAAPLD
;
A
#
# COMPACT_ATOMS: atom_id res chain seq x y z
N ARG A 1 17.05 -24.66 -20.83
CA ARG A 1 17.79 -24.40 -19.56
C ARG A 1 16.87 -24.75 -18.42
N LYS A 2 17.18 -25.88 -17.73
CA LYS A 2 16.40 -26.45 -16.63
C LYS A 2 16.38 -25.49 -15.44
N CYS A 3 15.20 -25.12 -14.97
CA CYS A 3 14.99 -24.34 -13.72
C CYS A 3 15.55 -25.11 -12.51
N LYS A 4 16.64 -24.61 -11.93
CA LYS A 4 17.24 -25.10 -10.68
C LYS A 4 16.59 -24.47 -9.44
N HIS A 5 15.27 -24.48 -9.32
CA HIS A 5 14.56 -23.99 -8.12
C HIS A 5 13.42 -24.93 -7.73
N ALA A 6 13.72 -26.23 -7.69
CA ALA A 6 12.77 -27.29 -7.36
C ALA A 6 12.77 -27.65 -5.86
N SER A 7 12.77 -26.69 -4.92
CA SER A 7 12.70 -27.08 -3.49
C SER A 7 11.86 -26.21 -2.58
N VAL A 8 11.15 -25.18 -3.05
CA VAL A 8 10.21 -24.40 -2.22
C VAL A 8 8.91 -24.15 -2.99
N CYS A 9 8.49 -25.10 -3.80
CA CYS A 9 7.10 -25.14 -4.22
C CYS A 9 6.29 -25.72 -3.05
N ILE A 10 6.07 -24.90 -2.00
CA ILE A 10 5.02 -25.18 -1.02
C ILE A 10 3.75 -25.09 -1.84
N SER A 11 3.27 -26.27 -2.28
CA SER A 11 1.99 -26.37 -2.94
C SER A 11 0.96 -25.71 -2.05
N LEU A 12 0.42 -24.55 -2.46
CA LEU A 12 -0.64 -23.82 -1.75
C LEU A 12 -1.84 -24.74 -1.46
N THR A 13 -1.97 -25.84 -2.19
CA THR A 13 -2.98 -26.90 -2.01
C THR A 13 -2.82 -27.74 -0.73
N ARG A 14 -1.66 -27.71 -0.05
CA ARG A 14 -1.42 -28.43 1.21
C ARG A 14 -1.49 -27.52 2.46
N LEU A 15 -1.80 -26.26 2.31
CA LEU A 15 -1.88 -25.34 3.44
C LEU A 15 -3.12 -25.67 4.27
N LYS A 16 -2.89 -25.92 5.57
CA LYS A 16 -3.97 -26.18 6.52
C LYS A 16 -4.96 -25.03 6.47
N ILE A 17 -6.19 -25.35 6.09
CA ILE A 17 -7.34 -24.48 6.27
C ILE A 17 -7.48 -24.21 7.77
N ASN A 18 -7.70 -22.97 8.15
CA ASN A 18 -7.75 -22.51 9.52
C ASN A 18 -6.44 -22.69 10.31
N PRO A 19 -5.31 -22.12 9.82
CA PRO A 19 -4.03 -22.18 10.51
C PRO A 19 -4.09 -21.37 11.82
N SER A 20 -3.25 -21.73 12.81
CA SER A 20 -3.00 -20.83 13.94
C SER A 20 -2.37 -19.52 13.44
N ARG A 21 -2.45 -18.44 14.24
CA ARG A 21 -1.82 -17.16 13.88
C ARG A 21 -0.33 -17.29 13.60
N ALA A 22 0.39 -18.02 14.45
CA ALA A 22 1.82 -18.24 14.27
C ALA A 22 2.13 -18.98 12.95
N GLN A 23 1.33 -20.00 12.62
CA GLN A 23 1.45 -20.71 11.34
C GLN A 23 1.15 -19.80 10.14
N PHE A 24 0.09 -18.97 10.22
CA PHE A 24 -0.26 -18.04 9.17
C PHE A 24 0.83 -16.98 8.97
N ARG A 25 1.34 -16.37 10.04
CA ARG A 25 2.46 -15.40 9.98
C ARG A 25 3.71 -16.02 9.36
N ARG A 26 4.08 -17.23 9.78
CA ARG A 26 5.22 -17.95 9.21
C ARG A 26 5.03 -18.19 7.73
N LEU A 27 3.83 -18.62 7.32
CA LEU A 27 3.48 -18.86 5.92
C LEU A 27 3.64 -17.59 5.07
N ILE A 28 3.03 -16.48 5.48
CA ILE A 28 3.11 -15.20 4.77
C ILE A 28 4.57 -14.74 4.65
N ARG A 29 5.37 -14.85 5.72
CA ARG A 29 6.79 -14.48 5.69
C ARG A 29 7.61 -15.34 4.75
N VAL A 30 7.42 -16.67 4.77
CA VAL A 30 8.11 -17.58 3.86
C VAL A 30 7.73 -17.31 2.41
N TYR A 31 6.43 -17.14 2.13
CA TYR A 31 5.95 -16.80 0.81
C TYR A 31 6.51 -15.46 0.31
N TYR A 32 6.49 -14.44 1.15
CA TYR A 32 7.02 -13.12 0.79
C TYR A 32 8.51 -13.15 0.50
N ARG A 33 9.31 -13.91 1.27
CA ARG A 33 10.75 -14.07 1.00
C ARG A 33 11.04 -14.74 -0.34
N ALA A 34 10.19 -15.68 -0.73
CA ALA A 34 10.37 -16.42 -1.99
C ALA A 34 9.81 -15.69 -3.22
N HIS A 35 8.75 -14.87 -3.04
CA HIS A 35 7.99 -14.29 -4.16
C HIS A 35 7.81 -12.77 -4.05
N GLY A 36 8.39 -12.14 -3.04
CA GLY A 36 8.31 -10.69 -2.87
C GLY A 36 8.96 -9.97 -4.03
N ARG A 37 8.20 -9.05 -4.67
CA ARG A 37 8.72 -8.22 -5.76
C ARG A 37 9.65 -7.15 -5.20
N ASP A 38 10.76 -6.91 -5.88
CA ASP A 38 11.65 -5.79 -5.58
C ASP A 38 11.11 -4.53 -6.27
N LEU A 39 10.59 -3.61 -5.47
CA LEU A 39 9.93 -2.38 -5.92
C LEU A 39 10.57 -1.18 -5.25
N ALA A 40 10.83 -0.11 -6.01
CA ALA A 40 11.56 1.07 -5.53
C ALA A 40 10.98 1.65 -4.23
N TRP A 41 9.65 1.75 -4.13
CA TRP A 41 8.96 2.25 -2.94
C TRP A 41 8.96 1.33 -1.73
N ARG A 42 9.44 0.09 -1.87
CA ARG A 42 9.65 -0.83 -0.75
C ARG A 42 11.04 -0.71 -0.10
N ARG A 43 11.95 0.04 -0.74
CA ARG A 43 13.32 0.26 -0.25
C ARG A 43 13.45 1.53 0.58
N THR A 44 12.39 2.29 0.75
CA THR A 44 12.36 3.55 1.48
C THR A 44 11.40 3.50 2.66
N ARG A 45 11.61 4.39 3.63
CA ARG A 45 10.67 4.72 4.70
C ARG A 45 10.29 6.20 4.69
N ASP A 46 10.70 6.93 3.67
CA ASP A 46 10.30 8.32 3.52
C ASP A 46 8.78 8.44 3.30
N PRO A 47 8.07 9.17 4.19
CA PRO A 47 6.61 9.27 4.14
C PRO A 47 6.07 9.88 2.85
N TYR A 48 6.81 10.82 2.24
CA TYR A 48 6.41 11.43 0.98
C TYR A 48 6.41 10.41 -0.15
N THR A 49 7.53 9.75 -0.36
CA THR A 49 7.70 8.78 -1.44
C THR A 49 6.78 7.57 -1.31
N ILE A 50 6.53 7.12 -0.07
CA ILE A 50 5.54 6.07 0.22
C ILE A 50 4.13 6.56 -0.12
N LEU A 51 3.73 7.76 0.31
CA LEU A 51 2.42 8.32 -0.02
C LEU A 51 2.21 8.40 -1.54
N ILE A 52 3.20 8.89 -2.29
CA ILE A 52 3.11 8.96 -3.75
C ILE A 52 2.88 7.55 -4.34
N SER A 53 3.63 6.54 -3.90
CA SER A 53 3.48 5.17 -4.40
C SER A 53 2.10 4.60 -4.08
N GLU A 54 1.59 4.81 -2.87
CA GLU A 54 0.28 4.32 -2.45
C GLU A 54 -0.87 4.93 -3.29
N VAL A 55 -0.79 6.24 -3.58
CA VAL A 55 -1.79 6.89 -4.44
C VAL A 55 -1.64 6.45 -5.90
N MET A 56 -0.42 6.26 -6.40
CA MET A 56 -0.17 5.75 -7.75
C MET A 56 -0.73 4.33 -7.93
N LEU A 57 -0.62 3.48 -6.92
CA LEU A 57 -1.08 2.09 -6.94
C LEU A 57 -2.61 1.95 -6.88
N GLN A 58 -3.34 3.00 -6.52
CA GLN A 58 -4.80 2.96 -6.53
C GLN A 58 -5.31 2.67 -7.95
N GLN A 59 -5.88 1.48 -8.17
CA GLN A 59 -6.45 1.05 -9.45
C GLN A 59 -5.47 1.12 -10.65
N THR A 60 -4.16 1.00 -10.39
CA THR A 60 -3.13 1.01 -11.44
C THR A 60 -2.23 -0.22 -11.30
N GLN A 61 -1.85 -0.80 -12.42
CA GLN A 61 -0.94 -1.95 -12.47
C GLN A 61 0.45 -1.55 -11.98
N VAL A 62 1.09 -2.47 -11.23
CA VAL A 62 2.39 -2.24 -10.58
C VAL A 62 3.49 -1.92 -11.58
N GLU A 63 3.47 -2.56 -12.75
CA GLU A 63 4.46 -2.34 -13.81
C GLU A 63 4.42 -0.90 -14.32
N ARG A 64 3.21 -0.35 -14.51
CA ARG A 64 3.03 1.05 -14.91
C ARG A 64 3.52 2.03 -13.83
N VAL A 65 3.22 1.73 -12.57
CA VAL A 65 3.74 2.52 -11.44
C VAL A 65 5.26 2.42 -11.38
N GLY A 66 5.83 1.24 -11.62
CA GLY A 66 7.28 1.03 -11.63
C GLY A 66 8.02 1.95 -12.60
N THR A 67 7.44 2.24 -13.76
CA THR A 67 7.99 3.16 -14.74
C THR A 67 7.79 4.63 -14.34
N LYS A 68 6.58 4.98 -13.90
CA LYS A 68 6.20 6.39 -13.66
C LYS A 68 6.63 6.95 -12.31
N TYR A 69 6.76 6.12 -11.31
CA TYR A 69 7.14 6.55 -9.96
C TYR A 69 8.52 7.23 -9.90
N PRO A 70 9.60 6.67 -10.47
CA PRO A 70 10.91 7.34 -10.47
C PRO A 70 10.89 8.70 -11.18
N GLU A 71 10.19 8.81 -12.32
CA GLU A 71 10.06 10.05 -13.08
C GLU A 71 9.34 11.13 -12.25
N PHE A 72 8.25 10.73 -11.59
CA PHE A 72 7.46 11.65 -10.75
C PHE A 72 8.24 12.14 -9.53
N ILE A 73 8.94 11.23 -8.82
CA ILE A 73 9.77 11.60 -7.66
C ILE A 73 10.96 12.47 -8.07
N ALA A 74 11.59 12.22 -9.23
CA ALA A 74 12.68 13.06 -9.73
C ALA A 74 12.18 14.50 -10.03
N ARG A 75 10.96 14.64 -10.57
CA ARG A 75 10.37 15.94 -10.88
C ARG A 75 9.84 16.68 -9.65
N PHE A 76 9.28 15.95 -8.70
CA PHE A 76 8.71 16.47 -7.45
C PHE A 76 9.27 15.70 -6.26
N PRO A 77 10.46 16.05 -5.76
CA PRO A 77 11.16 15.23 -4.75
C PRO A 77 10.58 15.32 -3.34
N ASN A 78 9.69 16.26 -3.07
CA ASN A 78 9.09 16.47 -1.75
C ASN A 78 7.76 17.24 -1.84
N PHE A 79 7.06 17.37 -0.69
CA PHE A 79 5.78 18.11 -0.63
C PHE A 79 5.90 19.57 -1.09
N ARG A 80 7.01 20.26 -0.79
CA ARG A 80 7.19 21.67 -1.19
C ARG A 80 7.30 21.81 -2.71
N ALA A 81 8.09 20.95 -3.35
CA ALA A 81 8.22 20.94 -4.81
C ALA A 81 6.87 20.62 -5.49
N LEU A 82 6.13 19.64 -4.97
CA LEU A 82 4.81 19.27 -5.51
C LEU A 82 3.76 20.37 -5.28
N ALA A 83 3.78 21.02 -4.13
CA ALA A 83 2.88 22.12 -3.80
C ALA A 83 3.16 23.38 -4.64
N ALA A 84 4.42 23.67 -4.96
CA ALA A 84 4.81 24.80 -5.78
C ALA A 84 4.60 24.60 -7.29
N ALA A 85 4.47 23.35 -7.76
CA ALA A 85 4.30 23.02 -9.16
C ALA A 85 2.95 23.54 -9.71
N SER A 86 2.89 23.86 -10.99
CA SER A 86 1.61 24.17 -11.66
C SER A 86 0.73 22.93 -11.77
N VAL A 87 -0.58 23.12 -11.84
CA VAL A 87 -1.53 22.02 -12.12
C VAL A 87 -1.18 21.32 -13.43
N SER A 88 -0.81 22.08 -14.46
CA SER A 88 -0.41 21.57 -15.77
C SER A 88 0.80 20.65 -15.66
N ASP A 89 1.83 21.04 -14.89
CA ASP A 89 3.03 20.24 -14.68
C ASP A 89 2.74 18.90 -13.97
N VAL A 90 1.90 18.94 -12.95
CA VAL A 90 1.53 17.73 -12.19
C VAL A 90 0.71 16.77 -13.04
N VAL A 91 -0.26 17.29 -13.83
CA VAL A 91 -1.07 16.46 -14.74
C VAL A 91 -0.23 15.90 -15.88
N SER A 92 0.70 16.70 -16.44
CA SER A 92 1.66 16.24 -17.44
C SER A 92 2.54 15.09 -16.93
N ALA A 93 3.11 15.23 -15.73
CA ALA A 93 3.90 14.16 -15.12
C ALA A 93 3.08 12.89 -14.79
N TRP A 94 1.76 13.06 -14.59
CA TRP A 94 0.83 11.96 -14.34
C TRP A 94 0.34 11.26 -15.61
N GLN A 95 0.68 11.76 -16.78
CA GLN A 95 0.21 11.22 -18.05
C GLN A 95 0.49 9.72 -18.18
N GLY A 96 -0.51 8.96 -18.65
CA GLY A 96 -0.44 7.50 -18.76
C GLY A 96 -0.86 6.73 -17.50
N MET A 97 -1.04 7.40 -16.36
CA MET A 97 -1.49 6.74 -15.10
C MET A 97 -3.01 6.57 -15.02
N GLY A 98 -3.77 7.34 -15.79
CA GLY A 98 -5.23 7.39 -15.71
C GLY A 98 -5.76 8.04 -14.42
N TYR A 99 -7.06 8.30 -14.39
CA TYR A 99 -7.73 8.91 -13.23
C TYR A 99 -7.02 10.19 -12.74
N ASN A 100 -6.90 11.20 -13.58
CA ASN A 100 -6.17 12.45 -13.32
C ASN A 100 -6.61 13.17 -12.02
N ARG A 101 -7.82 12.91 -11.54
CA ARG A 101 -8.30 13.39 -10.24
C ARG A 101 -7.34 13.03 -9.07
N ARG A 102 -6.58 11.92 -9.18
CA ARG A 102 -5.59 11.54 -8.18
C ARG A 102 -4.38 12.47 -8.17
N ALA A 103 -3.93 12.91 -9.35
CA ALA A 103 -2.87 13.90 -9.50
C ALA A 103 -3.26 15.24 -8.87
N LEU A 104 -4.49 15.69 -9.15
CA LEU A 104 -5.05 16.92 -8.55
C LEU A 104 -5.19 16.80 -7.03
N ALA A 105 -5.66 15.65 -6.55
CA ALA A 105 -5.75 15.37 -5.12
C ALA A 105 -4.38 15.37 -4.44
N LEU A 106 -3.35 14.78 -5.06
CA LEU A 106 -1.97 14.80 -4.56
C LEU A 106 -1.41 16.22 -4.47
N LYS A 107 -1.64 17.03 -5.50
CA LYS A 107 -1.22 18.44 -5.47
C LYS A 107 -1.89 19.18 -4.32
N ARG A 108 -3.21 19.08 -4.20
CA ARG A 108 -3.96 19.72 -3.12
C ARG A 108 -3.53 19.22 -1.74
N LEU A 109 -3.27 17.93 -1.60
CA LEU A 109 -2.72 17.34 -0.38
C LEU A 109 -1.35 17.95 -0.04
N ALA A 110 -0.46 18.09 -1.03
CA ALA A 110 0.86 18.66 -0.81
C ALA A 110 0.79 20.13 -0.35
N GLU A 111 -0.14 20.91 -0.92
CA GLU A 111 -0.42 22.29 -0.47
C GLU A 111 -0.84 22.31 1.00
N ILE A 112 -1.79 21.47 1.40
CA ILE A 112 -2.26 21.35 2.78
C ILE A 112 -1.14 20.93 3.73
N VAL A 113 -0.30 19.94 3.31
CA VAL A 113 0.82 19.47 4.13
C VAL A 113 1.87 20.57 4.32
N VAL A 114 2.14 21.36 3.31
CA VAL A 114 3.08 22.50 3.42
C VAL A 114 2.49 23.60 4.31
N GLU A 115 1.25 23.98 4.07
CA GLU A 115 0.58 25.09 4.76
C GLU A 115 0.32 24.80 6.24
N ARG A 116 -0.25 23.61 6.54
CA ARG A 116 -0.73 23.29 7.89
C ARG A 116 0.26 22.49 8.73
N TYR A 117 1.15 21.75 8.08
CA TYR A 117 2.08 20.82 8.75
C TYR A 117 3.56 21.09 8.43
N GLY A 118 3.87 22.26 7.85
CA GLY A 118 5.26 22.68 7.59
C GLY A 118 6.00 21.81 6.57
N GLY A 119 5.30 21.00 5.78
CA GLY A 119 5.86 20.07 4.81
C GLY A 119 6.18 18.69 5.38
N VAL A 120 5.72 18.39 6.61
CA VAL A 120 5.90 17.09 7.27
C VAL A 120 4.56 16.37 7.33
N LEU A 121 4.50 15.14 6.85
CA LEU A 121 3.28 14.35 6.86
C LEU A 121 2.87 13.96 8.30
N PRO A 122 1.63 14.19 8.74
CA PRO A 122 1.16 13.85 10.07
C PRO A 122 1.25 12.35 10.37
N LYS A 123 1.59 12.01 11.63
CA LYS A 123 1.70 10.61 12.11
C LYS A 123 0.41 10.13 12.78
N ASP A 124 -0.74 10.55 12.25
CA ASP A 124 -2.07 10.17 12.74
C ASP A 124 -2.92 9.67 11.56
N PRO A 125 -3.40 8.41 11.60
CA PRO A 125 -4.15 7.83 10.49
C PRO A 125 -5.49 8.53 10.24
N LYS A 126 -6.10 9.16 11.27
CA LYS A 126 -7.36 9.92 11.11
C LYS A 126 -7.10 11.23 10.37
N ILE A 127 -6.00 11.91 10.68
CA ILE A 127 -5.61 13.11 9.94
C ILE A 127 -5.26 12.73 8.50
N LEU A 128 -4.51 11.66 8.28
CA LEU A 128 -4.18 11.18 6.93
C LEU A 128 -5.44 10.87 6.11
N ASP A 129 -6.42 10.18 6.71
CA ASP A 129 -7.70 9.82 6.06
C ASP A 129 -8.53 11.07 5.67
N SER A 130 -8.35 12.18 6.35
CA SER A 130 -9.01 13.45 6.02
C SER A 130 -8.35 14.21 4.86
N LEU A 131 -7.17 13.81 4.41
CA LEU A 131 -6.45 14.48 3.32
C LEU A 131 -7.00 14.09 1.94
N PRO A 132 -6.97 15.00 0.96
CA PRO A 132 -7.46 14.73 -0.39
C PRO A 132 -6.82 13.48 -1.01
N GLY A 133 -7.65 12.55 -1.51
CA GLY A 133 -7.20 11.35 -2.21
C GLY A 133 -6.69 10.22 -1.32
N ILE A 134 -6.70 10.41 0.00
CA ILE A 134 -6.35 9.39 0.99
C ILE A 134 -7.64 8.86 1.61
N GLY A 135 -7.81 7.55 1.60
CA GLY A 135 -8.83 6.85 2.38
C GLY A 135 -8.19 6.03 3.48
N TRP A 136 -9.01 5.50 4.40
CA TRP A 136 -8.55 4.75 5.58
C TRP A 136 -7.50 3.67 5.27
N ALA A 137 -7.70 2.88 4.22
CA ALA A 137 -6.75 1.84 3.83
C ALA A 137 -5.38 2.42 3.44
N THR A 138 -5.37 3.52 2.65
CA THR A 138 -4.13 4.21 2.26
C THR A 138 -3.46 4.86 3.47
N ALA A 139 -4.22 5.49 4.38
CA ALA A 139 -3.70 6.05 5.62
C ALA A 139 -3.01 4.97 6.48
N CYS A 140 -3.66 3.81 6.66
CA CYS A 140 -3.09 2.68 7.39
C CYS A 140 -1.83 2.11 6.73
N ALA A 141 -1.80 2.01 5.39
CA ALA A 141 -0.62 1.57 4.64
C ALA A 141 0.57 2.54 4.84
N ILE A 142 0.33 3.85 4.75
CA ILE A 142 1.36 4.87 5.02
C ILE A 142 1.86 4.75 6.45
N MET A 143 0.98 4.61 7.44
CA MET A 143 1.37 4.44 8.85
C MET A 143 2.24 3.20 9.05
N ALA A 144 1.91 2.09 8.40
CA ALA A 144 2.68 0.85 8.49
C ALA A 144 4.05 0.96 7.82
N PHE A 145 4.11 1.48 6.59
CA PHE A 145 5.34 1.47 5.78
C PHE A 145 6.30 2.60 6.15
N ALA A 146 5.80 3.81 6.40
CA ALA A 146 6.63 4.97 6.73
C ALA A 146 6.99 5.03 8.23
N TYR A 147 6.02 4.73 9.09
CA TYR A 147 6.18 4.95 10.52
C TYR A 147 6.27 3.67 11.36
N GLY A 148 6.15 2.49 10.73
CA GLY A 148 6.21 1.20 11.43
C GLY A 148 5.02 0.95 12.38
N ARG A 149 3.91 1.70 12.23
CA ARG A 149 2.72 1.61 13.08
C ARG A 149 1.58 0.94 12.32
N ALA A 150 1.30 -0.31 12.68
CA ALA A 150 0.24 -1.08 12.05
C ALA A 150 -1.14 -0.70 12.61
N PHE A 151 -2.09 -0.49 11.72
CA PHE A 151 -3.51 -0.32 12.02
C PHE A 151 -4.30 -1.37 11.23
N PRO A 152 -5.36 -1.96 11.83
CA PRO A 152 -6.17 -2.93 11.13
C PRO A 152 -7.02 -2.26 10.05
N PHE A 153 -6.91 -2.77 8.82
CA PHE A 153 -7.76 -2.36 7.71
C PHE A 153 -8.03 -3.54 6.78
N ILE A 154 -9.05 -3.41 5.94
CA ILE A 154 -9.39 -4.41 4.94
C ILE A 154 -9.35 -3.76 3.56
N GLU A 155 -8.62 -4.40 2.67
CA GLU A 155 -8.67 -4.15 1.24
C GLU A 155 -8.94 -5.47 0.50
N THR A 156 -9.17 -5.43 -0.78
CA THR A 156 -9.62 -6.58 -1.58
C THR A 156 -8.69 -7.80 -1.45
N ASN A 157 -7.37 -7.61 -1.47
CA ASN A 157 -6.42 -8.73 -1.40
C ASN A 157 -6.33 -9.30 0.02
N ILE A 158 -6.31 -8.44 1.03
CA ILE A 158 -6.35 -8.85 2.45
C ILE A 158 -7.62 -9.67 2.68
N ARG A 159 -8.78 -9.17 2.24
CA ARG A 159 -10.06 -9.88 2.33
C ARG A 159 -9.98 -11.28 1.72
N ARG A 160 -9.49 -11.40 0.48
CA ARG A 160 -9.37 -12.68 -0.23
C ARG A 160 -8.50 -13.67 0.53
N VAL A 161 -7.33 -13.23 1.00
CA VAL A 161 -6.40 -14.06 1.77
C VAL A 161 -7.04 -14.55 3.07
N PHE A 162 -7.68 -13.65 3.85
CA PHE A 162 -8.32 -14.03 5.10
C PHE A 162 -9.52 -14.95 4.90
N ILE A 163 -10.35 -14.72 3.88
CA ILE A 163 -11.46 -15.63 3.56
C ILE A 163 -10.91 -17.01 3.21
N HIS A 164 -9.91 -17.10 2.35
CA HIS A 164 -9.31 -18.38 1.95
C HIS A 164 -8.81 -19.19 3.14
N PHE A 165 -8.06 -18.58 4.04
CA PHE A 165 -7.45 -19.30 5.15
C PHE A 165 -8.37 -19.55 6.35
N PHE A 166 -9.23 -18.61 6.68
CA PHE A 166 -10.00 -18.64 7.93
C PHE A 166 -11.50 -18.87 7.76
N PHE A 167 -12.03 -18.72 6.55
CA PHE A 167 -13.45 -18.87 6.27
C PHE A 167 -13.76 -19.69 5.00
N PRO A 168 -13.06 -20.81 4.75
CA PRO A 168 -13.08 -21.51 3.45
C PRO A 168 -14.45 -22.08 3.06
N ARG A 169 -15.33 -22.31 4.04
CA ARG A 169 -16.69 -22.85 3.81
C ARG A 169 -17.78 -21.78 3.84
N ALA A 170 -17.41 -20.53 4.09
CA ALA A 170 -18.40 -19.45 4.19
C ALA A 170 -18.75 -18.89 2.81
N ARG A 171 -20.04 -18.86 2.48
CA ARG A 171 -20.53 -18.24 1.25
C ARG A 171 -20.37 -16.72 1.25
N LYS A 172 -20.51 -16.08 2.43
CA LYS A 172 -20.36 -14.63 2.61
C LYS A 172 -19.74 -14.35 3.98
N VAL A 173 -18.75 -13.47 4.03
CA VAL A 173 -18.09 -13.05 5.28
C VAL A 173 -18.12 -11.53 5.34
N SER A 174 -18.63 -10.97 6.45
CA SER A 174 -18.61 -9.52 6.69
C SER A 174 -17.22 -9.03 7.05
N ASP A 175 -16.92 -7.77 6.73
CA ASP A 175 -15.65 -7.13 7.08
C ASP A 175 -15.41 -7.11 8.58
N ALA A 176 -16.44 -6.92 9.39
CA ALA A 176 -16.33 -6.98 10.84
C ALA A 176 -15.75 -8.32 11.33
N LYS A 177 -16.19 -9.46 10.77
CA LYS A 177 -15.64 -10.79 11.11
C LYS A 177 -14.19 -10.95 10.68
N ILE A 178 -13.80 -10.37 9.55
CA ILE A 178 -12.42 -10.39 9.07
C ILE A 178 -11.56 -9.48 9.95
N LEU A 179 -12.02 -8.27 10.26
CA LEU A 179 -11.30 -7.29 11.10
C LEU A 179 -10.94 -7.85 12.46
N VAL A 180 -11.82 -8.60 13.11
CA VAL A 180 -11.52 -9.28 14.37
C VAL A 180 -10.30 -10.20 14.24
N ARG A 181 -10.13 -10.87 13.10
CA ARG A 181 -8.96 -11.71 12.83
C ARG A 181 -7.71 -10.92 12.47
N VAL A 182 -7.87 -9.79 11.78
CA VAL A 182 -6.76 -8.89 11.40
C VAL A 182 -6.27 -8.09 12.61
N ALA A 183 -7.20 -7.58 13.42
CA ALA A 183 -6.90 -6.71 14.56
C ALA A 183 -6.42 -7.44 15.81
N ALA A 184 -6.61 -8.76 15.85
CA ALA A 184 -6.10 -9.54 16.98
C ALA A 184 -4.58 -9.37 17.10
N PRO A 185 -4.03 -9.09 18.31
CA PRO A 185 -2.66 -8.68 18.51
C PRO A 185 -1.68 -9.54 17.71
N LEU A 186 -0.81 -8.85 16.99
CA LEU A 186 0.31 -9.46 16.26
C LEU A 186 1.50 -9.62 17.24
N ASP A 187 1.24 -10.21 18.41
CA ASP A 187 2.27 -10.57 19.38
C ASP A 187 3.23 -11.61 18.83
#